data_e792f2acccb54f892d60d8066f1a2bd5
#
_entry.id   e792f2acccb54f892d60d8066f1a2bd5
#
_cell.length_a   1.000
_cell.length_b   1.000
_cell.length_c   1.000
_cell.angle_alpha   90.00
_cell.angle_beta   90.00
_cell.angle_gamma   90.00
#
_symmetry.space_group_name_H-M   'P 1'
#
loop_
_entity.id
_entity.type
_entity.pdbx_description
1 polymer ?
#
loop_
_entity_poly.entity_id
_entity_poly.type
_entity_poly.pdbx_seq_one_letter_code
_entity_poly.pdbx_strand_id
1 'polypeptide(L)'
;MGDLLKIQYRMHPNKSKLISSLFYKDQLINHKETENKYLDITTKPFIFSTNDHFPNINSDKGIVWLGIQDPNKYNFLPQEKDYTNEFEAQIIIKSLELIQSKSQLNAENNKPIKLMVLSPYKKQVDMLNSLFLTHKTVEKIQQKGFCIAQGDNLCKTVDSFQGGEADLIILSLVRHNTHTPIRKALGFLLDARRMNVMLS
;
A
#
# COMPACT_ATOMS: atom_id res chain seq x y z
N MET A 1 7.22 26.78 20.02
CA MET A 1 7.40 25.32 19.95
C MET A 1 5.99 24.73 19.99
N GLY A 2 5.56 24.05 18.93
CA GLY A 2 4.23 23.43 18.96
C GLY A 2 4.30 22.11 19.74
N ASP A 3 3.31 21.86 20.57
CA ASP A 3 3.20 20.58 21.27
C ASP A 3 2.89 19.46 20.29
N LEU A 4 3.62 18.35 20.40
CA LEU A 4 3.41 17.17 19.60
C LEU A 4 2.14 16.46 20.08
N LEU A 5 1.18 16.23 19.15
CA LEU A 5 0.03 15.37 19.44
C LEU A 5 0.53 13.91 19.55
N LYS A 6 0.55 13.38 20.77
CA LYS A 6 1.14 12.06 21.07
C LYS A 6 0.17 10.90 20.87
N ILE A 7 -1.15 11.14 20.86
CA ILE A 7 -2.15 10.08 20.78
C ILE A 7 -2.70 10.00 19.34
N GLN A 8 -2.64 8.81 18.76
CA GLN A 8 -3.21 8.53 17.45
C GLN A 8 -4.46 7.64 17.57
N TYR A 9 -5.44 7.88 16.67
CA TYR A 9 -6.75 7.20 16.64
C TYR A 9 -7.01 6.45 15.33
N ARG A 10 -6.09 6.49 14.37
CA ARG A 10 -6.33 6.10 12.99
C ARG A 10 -5.63 4.82 12.58
N MET A 11 -4.33 4.73 12.89
CA MET A 11 -3.46 3.71 12.32
C MET A 11 -3.54 2.39 13.06
N HIS A 12 -3.38 1.30 12.30
CA HIS A 12 -3.13 -0.03 12.89
C HIS A 12 -1.94 0.04 13.87
N PRO A 13 -1.99 -0.62 15.05
CA PRO A 13 -0.94 -0.53 16.07
C PRO A 13 0.46 -0.85 15.55
N ASN A 14 0.62 -1.88 14.72
CA ASN A 14 1.92 -2.23 14.12
C ASN A 14 2.45 -1.13 13.18
N LYS A 15 1.55 -0.49 12.40
CA LYS A 15 1.90 0.64 11.54
C LYS A 15 2.28 1.86 12.38
N SER A 16 1.51 2.16 13.41
CA SER A 16 1.78 3.23 14.35
C SER A 16 3.15 3.08 15.04
N LYS A 17 3.50 1.87 15.46
CA LYS A 17 4.80 1.58 16.07
C LYS A 17 5.96 1.89 15.12
N LEU A 18 5.86 1.44 13.86
CA LEU A 18 6.88 1.74 12.85
C LEU A 18 7.02 3.25 12.62
N ILE A 19 5.91 3.95 12.45
CA ILE A 19 5.89 5.39 12.20
C ILE A 19 6.40 6.16 13.41
N SER A 20 6.03 5.75 14.62
CA SER A 20 6.52 6.33 15.87
C SER A 20 8.04 6.26 15.97
N SER A 21 8.60 5.10 15.69
CA SER A 21 10.05 4.89 15.70
C SER A 21 10.78 5.71 14.64
N LEU A 22 10.26 5.75 13.43
CA LEU A 22 10.95 6.42 12.30
C LEU A 22 10.87 7.95 12.36
N PHE A 23 9.74 8.52 12.81
CA PHE A 23 9.46 9.95 12.64
C PHE A 23 9.16 10.70 13.93
N TYR A 24 8.80 10.01 15.02
CA TYR A 24 8.31 10.63 16.25
C TYR A 24 9.10 10.21 17.50
N LYS A 25 10.29 9.64 17.36
CA LYS A 25 11.20 9.26 18.48
C LYS A 25 10.49 8.38 19.53
N ASP A 26 9.67 7.45 19.08
CA ASP A 26 8.86 6.53 19.91
C ASP A 26 7.85 7.23 20.84
N GLN A 27 7.44 8.46 20.51
CA GLN A 27 6.51 9.25 21.36
C GLN A 27 5.03 9.11 20.97
N LEU A 28 4.72 8.43 19.87
CA LEU A 28 3.35 8.24 19.42
C LEU A 28 2.71 7.07 20.17
N ILE A 29 1.53 7.30 20.76
CA ILE A 29 0.78 6.34 21.56
C ILE A 29 -0.54 6.02 20.86
N ASN A 30 -0.92 4.76 20.83
CA ASN A 30 -2.24 4.35 20.31
C ASN A 30 -3.33 4.66 21.33
N HIS A 31 -4.47 5.16 20.87
CA HIS A 31 -5.66 5.22 21.70
C HIS A 31 -6.22 3.79 21.91
N LYS A 32 -6.80 3.51 23.07
CA LYS A 32 -7.32 2.20 23.42
C LYS A 32 -8.36 1.66 22.42
N GLU A 33 -9.22 2.53 21.92
CA GLU A 33 -10.22 2.14 20.88
C GLU A 33 -9.55 1.68 19.59
N THR A 34 -8.42 2.31 19.20
CA THR A 34 -7.67 1.92 18.02
C THR A 34 -7.03 0.55 18.20
N GLU A 35 -6.50 0.26 19.38
CA GLU A 35 -5.96 -1.07 19.69
C GLU A 35 -7.04 -2.13 19.62
N ASN A 36 -8.19 -1.91 20.24
CA ASN A 36 -9.31 -2.85 20.26
C ASN A 36 -9.86 -3.10 18.84
N LYS A 37 -9.98 -2.07 18.01
CA LYS A 37 -10.46 -2.18 16.62
C LYS A 37 -9.65 -3.16 15.77
N TYR A 38 -8.36 -3.27 16.01
CA TYR A 38 -7.45 -4.09 15.22
C TYR A 38 -7.05 -5.42 15.90
N LEU A 39 -7.42 -5.63 17.15
CA LEU A 39 -7.19 -6.89 17.87
C LEU A 39 -8.19 -7.99 17.47
N ASP A 40 -9.36 -7.62 16.98
CA ASP A 40 -10.37 -8.58 16.57
C ASP A 40 -9.98 -9.24 15.23
N ILE A 41 -9.39 -10.42 15.36
CA ILE A 41 -8.92 -11.25 14.23
C ILE A 41 -10.10 -11.71 13.34
N THR A 42 -11.33 -11.69 13.84
CA THR A 42 -12.52 -12.10 13.09
C THR A 42 -12.94 -11.07 12.06
N THR A 43 -12.51 -9.82 12.21
CA THR A 43 -12.86 -8.68 11.35
C THR A 43 -11.84 -8.39 10.27
N LYS A 44 -10.99 -9.36 9.87
CA LYS A 44 -10.07 -9.17 8.75
C LYS A 44 -10.83 -8.76 7.49
N PRO A 45 -10.67 -7.53 6.98
CA PRO A 45 -11.53 -7.02 5.91
C PRO A 45 -11.27 -7.66 4.55
N PHE A 46 -10.11 -8.30 4.36
CA PHE A 46 -9.71 -8.93 3.10
C PHE A 46 -8.82 -10.15 3.31
N ILE A 47 -8.77 -11.00 2.29
CA ILE A 47 -7.91 -12.19 2.23
C ILE A 47 -7.08 -12.10 0.95
N PHE A 48 -5.80 -12.49 1.03
CA PHE A 48 -5.02 -12.80 -0.15
C PHE A 48 -5.09 -14.31 -0.40
N SER A 49 -5.55 -14.69 -1.60
CA SER A 49 -5.42 -16.06 -2.06
C SER A 49 -3.94 -16.34 -2.31
N THR A 50 -3.42 -17.41 -1.72
CA THR A 50 -2.03 -17.80 -1.92
C THR A 50 -1.86 -18.59 -3.20
N ASN A 51 -0.77 -18.35 -3.89
CA ASN A 51 -0.28 -19.21 -4.96
C ASN A 51 1.24 -19.38 -4.82
N ASP A 52 1.84 -20.23 -5.65
CA ASP A 52 3.28 -20.54 -5.60
C ASP A 52 4.21 -19.33 -5.79
N HIS A 53 3.68 -18.21 -6.26
CA HIS A 53 4.43 -16.98 -6.55
C HIS A 53 4.29 -15.90 -5.47
N PHE A 54 3.30 -16.02 -4.58
CA PHE A 54 3.09 -15.05 -3.50
C PHE A 54 3.08 -15.77 -2.16
N PRO A 55 3.92 -15.34 -1.21
CA PRO A 55 3.89 -15.89 0.14
C PRO A 55 2.54 -15.61 0.80
N ASN A 56 2.20 -16.38 1.83
CA ASN A 56 1.04 -16.13 2.67
C ASN A 56 1.06 -14.69 3.22
N ILE A 57 0.30 -13.81 2.61
CA ILE A 57 0.12 -12.45 3.10
C ILE A 57 -0.99 -12.47 4.12
N ASN A 58 -0.61 -12.46 5.39
CA ASN A 58 -1.57 -12.36 6.48
C ASN A 58 -2.07 -10.92 6.59
N SER A 59 -3.36 -10.72 6.38
CA SER A 59 -4.02 -9.42 6.52
C SER A 59 -4.11 -8.90 7.97
N ASP A 60 -3.65 -9.67 8.95
CA ASP A 60 -3.51 -9.28 10.35
C ASP A 60 -2.30 -8.38 10.64
N LYS A 61 -1.41 -8.25 9.67
CA LYS A 61 -0.25 -7.36 9.77
C LYS A 61 -0.60 -6.02 9.14
N GLY A 62 -0.55 -4.96 9.91
CA GLY A 62 -0.86 -3.60 9.42
C GLY A 62 0.07 -3.11 8.30
N ILE A 63 1.21 -3.77 8.09
CA ILE A 63 2.15 -3.54 7.00
C ILE A 63 2.69 -4.87 6.49
N VAL A 64 2.71 -5.02 5.16
CA VAL A 64 3.36 -6.14 4.47
C VAL A 64 4.35 -5.58 3.46
N TRP A 65 5.58 -6.04 3.53
CA TRP A 65 6.63 -5.69 2.57
C TRP A 65 6.82 -6.84 1.58
N LEU A 66 6.57 -6.58 0.31
CA LEU A 66 6.84 -7.53 -0.77
C LEU A 66 8.21 -7.21 -1.36
N GLY A 67 9.22 -7.97 -0.98
CA GLY A 67 10.57 -7.87 -1.54
C GLY A 67 10.79 -8.93 -2.62
N ILE A 68 11.43 -8.56 -3.72
CA ILE A 68 11.89 -9.49 -4.74
C ILE A 68 13.31 -9.86 -4.36
N GLN A 69 13.48 -11.07 -3.81
CA GLN A 69 14.77 -11.49 -3.29
C GLN A 69 15.61 -12.31 -4.29
N ASP A 70 14.98 -12.92 -5.29
CA ASP A 70 15.66 -13.76 -6.25
C ASP A 70 15.30 -13.39 -7.69
N PRO A 71 16.14 -12.60 -8.38
CA PRO A 71 15.91 -12.22 -9.77
C PRO A 71 15.96 -13.43 -10.72
N ASN A 72 16.58 -14.56 -10.34
CA ASN A 72 16.63 -15.78 -11.16
C ASN A 72 15.32 -16.57 -11.13
N LYS A 73 14.50 -16.37 -10.10
CA LYS A 73 13.16 -16.97 -9.99
C LYS A 73 12.15 -16.26 -10.91
N TYR A 74 12.44 -15.03 -11.29
CA TYR A 74 11.66 -14.23 -12.22
C TYR A 74 12.53 -14.01 -13.46
N ASN A 75 12.07 -14.36 -14.63
CA ASN A 75 12.82 -14.34 -15.90
C ASN A 75 13.35 -12.95 -16.33
N PHE A 76 13.27 -11.94 -15.50
CA PHE A 76 13.78 -10.59 -15.75
C PHE A 76 14.12 -9.87 -14.46
N LEU A 77 15.12 -9.00 -14.54
CA LEU A 77 15.52 -8.14 -13.44
C LEU A 77 14.51 -6.99 -13.30
N PRO A 78 14.01 -6.73 -12.09
CA PRO A 78 13.20 -5.56 -11.83
C PRO A 78 14.04 -4.29 -12.04
N GLN A 79 13.87 -3.62 -13.16
CA GLN A 79 14.62 -2.41 -13.47
C GLN A 79 13.71 -1.19 -13.44
N GLU A 80 14.20 -0.14 -12.79
CA GLU A 80 13.67 1.20 -12.91
C GLU A 80 14.12 1.80 -14.24
N LYS A 81 13.17 2.32 -15.02
CA LYS A 81 13.44 3.12 -16.20
C LYS A 81 12.64 4.41 -16.13
N ASP A 82 13.34 5.54 -16.12
CA ASP A 82 12.72 6.86 -16.21
C ASP A 82 11.57 7.08 -15.19
N TYR A 83 11.81 6.68 -13.93
CA TYR A 83 10.83 6.72 -12.83
C TYR A 83 9.61 5.82 -13.03
N THR A 84 9.75 4.77 -13.81
CA THR A 84 8.78 3.67 -13.93
C THR A 84 9.44 2.34 -13.62
N ASN A 85 8.63 1.38 -13.14
CA ASN A 85 9.04 0.00 -12.93
C ASN A 85 7.90 -0.90 -13.39
N GLU A 86 8.01 -1.42 -14.60
CA GLU A 86 6.99 -2.25 -15.23
C GLU A 86 6.80 -3.58 -14.48
N PHE A 87 7.89 -4.14 -13.98
CA PHE A 87 7.83 -5.38 -13.22
C PHE A 87 7.03 -5.21 -11.92
N GLU A 88 7.29 -4.13 -11.18
CA GLU A 88 6.51 -3.80 -9.98
C GLU A 88 5.03 -3.58 -10.32
N ALA A 89 4.74 -2.93 -11.44
CA ALA A 89 3.37 -2.74 -11.92
C ALA A 89 2.65 -4.08 -12.19
N GLN A 90 3.33 -5.03 -12.83
CA GLN A 90 2.79 -6.37 -13.06
C GLN A 90 2.54 -7.15 -11.76
N ILE A 91 3.42 -7.02 -10.78
CA ILE A 91 3.22 -7.61 -9.45
C ILE A 91 1.99 -7.01 -8.77
N ILE A 92 1.78 -5.69 -8.87
CA ILE A 92 0.61 -5.03 -8.31
C ILE A 92 -0.67 -5.57 -8.95
N ILE A 93 -0.72 -5.72 -10.28
CA ILE A 93 -1.86 -6.31 -10.98
C ILE A 93 -2.15 -7.72 -10.47
N LYS A 94 -1.14 -8.57 -10.40
CA LYS A 94 -1.28 -9.94 -9.88
C LYS A 94 -1.75 -9.96 -8.43
N SER A 95 -1.25 -9.05 -7.60
CA SER A 95 -1.69 -8.92 -6.21
C SER A 95 -3.19 -8.57 -6.13
N LEU A 96 -3.66 -7.67 -6.99
CA LEU A 96 -5.08 -7.29 -7.08
C LEU A 96 -5.96 -8.43 -7.61
N GLU A 97 -5.40 -9.34 -8.42
CA GLU A 97 -6.10 -10.55 -8.85
C GLU A 97 -6.25 -11.58 -7.72
N LEU A 98 -5.36 -11.59 -6.75
CA LEU A 98 -5.38 -12.53 -5.62
C LEU A 98 -6.18 -12.04 -4.42
N ILE A 99 -6.45 -10.74 -4.35
CA ILE A 99 -7.16 -10.16 -3.21
C ILE A 99 -8.66 -10.43 -3.29
N GLN A 100 -9.27 -10.74 -2.14
CA GLN A 100 -10.72 -10.89 -2.00
C GLN A 100 -11.20 -10.21 -0.73
N SER A 101 -12.34 -9.52 -0.81
CA SER A 101 -12.99 -8.95 0.36
C SER A 101 -13.79 -10.02 1.12
N LYS A 102 -13.68 -10.00 2.44
CA LYS A 102 -14.54 -10.83 3.30
C LYS A 102 -15.96 -10.30 3.42
N SER A 103 -16.20 -9.04 3.10
CA SER A 103 -17.55 -8.47 3.16
C SER A 103 -18.52 -9.12 2.18
N GLN A 104 -18.03 -9.75 1.10
CA GLN A 104 -18.87 -10.61 0.25
C GLN A 104 -19.21 -11.95 0.89
N LEU A 105 -18.47 -12.36 1.94
CA LEU A 105 -18.68 -13.61 2.66
C LEU A 105 -19.64 -13.46 3.86
N ASN A 106 -19.80 -12.24 4.37
CA ASN A 106 -20.63 -11.92 5.53
C ASN A 106 -21.68 -10.88 5.15
N ALA A 107 -22.92 -11.29 4.93
CA ALA A 107 -24.05 -10.47 4.46
C ALA A 107 -24.47 -9.32 5.40
N GLU A 108 -23.86 -9.14 6.58
CA GLU A 108 -24.30 -8.20 7.61
C GLU A 108 -23.67 -6.79 7.52
N ASN A 109 -22.57 -6.59 6.80
CA ASN A 109 -21.94 -5.27 6.65
C ASN A 109 -21.47 -5.03 5.21
N ASN A 110 -22.40 -4.71 4.33
CA ASN A 110 -22.21 -4.51 2.88
C ASN A 110 -21.44 -3.23 2.48
N LYS A 111 -20.46 -2.78 3.26
CA LYS A 111 -19.62 -1.64 2.84
C LYS A 111 -18.41 -2.16 2.05
N PRO A 112 -18.23 -1.68 0.80
CA PRO A 112 -17.05 -2.04 0.02
C PRO A 112 -15.77 -1.52 0.70
N ILE A 113 -14.70 -2.30 0.61
CA ILE A 113 -13.39 -1.94 1.16
C ILE A 113 -12.76 -0.88 0.25
N LYS A 114 -12.40 0.26 0.81
CA LYS A 114 -11.70 1.33 0.11
C LYS A 114 -10.26 0.92 -0.18
N LEU A 115 -9.92 0.86 -1.46
CA LEU A 115 -8.59 0.51 -1.95
C LEU A 115 -7.98 1.66 -2.75
N MET A 116 -6.67 1.87 -2.59
CA MET A 116 -5.89 2.82 -3.37
C MET A 116 -4.49 2.27 -3.64
N VAL A 117 -3.99 2.52 -4.84
CA VAL A 117 -2.58 2.32 -5.19
C VAL A 117 -1.89 3.68 -5.21
N LEU A 118 -0.74 3.80 -4.56
CA LEU A 118 0.00 5.05 -4.51
C LEU A 118 1.42 4.86 -5.04
N SER A 119 1.92 5.87 -5.74
CA SER A 119 3.33 5.96 -6.11
C SER A 119 3.84 7.38 -5.91
N PRO A 120 5.12 7.57 -5.52
CA PRO A 120 5.72 8.90 -5.48
C PRO A 120 5.96 9.50 -6.88
N TYR A 121 5.88 8.69 -7.95
CA TYR A 121 6.26 9.10 -9.29
C TYR A 121 5.07 9.13 -10.25
N LYS A 122 4.82 10.30 -10.84
CA LYS A 122 3.69 10.52 -11.76
C LYS A 122 3.71 9.56 -12.95
N LYS A 123 4.89 9.30 -13.54
CA LYS A 123 5.01 8.36 -14.67
C LYS A 123 4.59 6.95 -14.30
N GLN A 124 4.91 6.48 -13.09
CA GLN A 124 4.44 5.18 -12.60
C GLN A 124 2.92 5.16 -12.41
N VAL A 125 2.35 6.26 -11.90
CA VAL A 125 0.89 6.42 -11.76
C VAL A 125 0.20 6.31 -13.12
N ASP A 126 0.72 7.00 -14.13
CA ASP A 126 0.15 6.99 -15.48
C ASP A 126 0.25 5.60 -16.12
N MET A 127 1.39 4.94 -15.97
CA MET A 127 1.59 3.55 -16.40
C MET A 127 0.58 2.61 -15.72
N LEU A 128 0.48 2.66 -14.40
CA LEU A 128 -0.42 1.79 -13.63
C LEU A 128 -1.88 2.01 -14.04
N ASN A 129 -2.34 3.27 -14.16
CA ASN A 129 -3.70 3.54 -14.58
C ASN A 129 -3.99 3.04 -16.00
N SER A 130 -3.04 3.15 -16.95
CA SER A 130 -3.17 2.59 -18.29
C SER A 130 -3.29 1.06 -18.26
N LEU A 131 -2.48 0.39 -17.45
CA LEU A 131 -2.53 -1.05 -17.26
C LEU A 131 -3.85 -1.48 -16.59
N PHE A 132 -4.33 -0.74 -15.59
CA PHE A 132 -5.61 -1.04 -14.93
C PHE A 132 -6.79 -0.94 -15.88
N LEU A 133 -6.79 0.01 -16.81
CA LEU A 133 -7.79 0.09 -17.88
C LEU A 133 -7.70 -1.13 -18.82
N THR A 134 -6.52 -1.45 -19.32
CA THR A 134 -6.29 -2.56 -20.24
C THR A 134 -6.72 -3.90 -19.63
N HIS A 135 -6.42 -4.12 -18.34
CA HIS A 135 -6.75 -5.36 -17.64
C HIS A 135 -8.15 -5.35 -16.99
N LYS A 136 -8.92 -4.28 -17.15
CA LYS A 136 -10.23 -4.08 -16.47
C LYS A 136 -10.13 -4.30 -14.97
N THR A 137 -9.05 -3.83 -14.37
CA THR A 137 -8.71 -4.13 -12.97
C THR A 137 -9.73 -3.54 -12.02
N VAL A 138 -10.23 -2.34 -12.29
CA VAL A 138 -11.23 -1.66 -11.44
C VAL A 138 -12.52 -2.48 -11.38
N GLU A 139 -13.03 -2.94 -12.51
CA GLU A 139 -14.24 -3.78 -12.59
C GLU A 139 -14.06 -5.09 -11.82
N LYS A 140 -12.88 -5.72 -11.99
CA LYS A 140 -12.55 -6.97 -11.28
C LYS A 140 -12.50 -6.81 -9.76
N ILE A 141 -11.88 -5.73 -9.25
CA ILE A 141 -11.83 -5.50 -7.80
C ILE A 141 -13.18 -5.09 -7.22
N GLN A 142 -14.01 -4.39 -7.98
CA GLN A 142 -15.38 -4.05 -7.57
C GLN A 142 -16.23 -5.31 -7.39
N GLN A 143 -16.13 -6.27 -8.33
CA GLN A 143 -16.79 -7.58 -8.19
C GLN A 143 -16.34 -8.36 -6.96
N LYS A 144 -15.15 -8.07 -6.44
CA LYS A 144 -14.59 -8.68 -5.24
C LYS A 144 -14.89 -7.91 -3.95
N GLY A 145 -15.73 -6.86 -3.99
CA GLY A 145 -16.14 -6.08 -2.84
C GLY A 145 -15.22 -4.93 -2.47
N PHE A 146 -14.40 -4.45 -3.40
CA PHE A 146 -13.58 -3.25 -3.21
C PHE A 146 -14.15 -2.05 -3.98
N CYS A 147 -13.81 -0.85 -3.54
CA CYS A 147 -14.05 0.38 -4.27
C CYS A 147 -12.81 1.28 -4.25
N ILE A 148 -12.73 2.20 -5.21
CA ILE A 148 -11.68 3.21 -5.23
C ILE A 148 -11.90 4.17 -4.05
N ALA A 149 -10.85 4.41 -3.27
CA ALA A 149 -10.95 5.22 -2.05
C ALA A 149 -11.25 6.69 -2.33
N GLN A 150 -10.74 7.23 -3.46
CA GLN A 150 -10.89 8.65 -3.79
C GLN A 150 -10.82 8.92 -5.30
N GLY A 151 -11.88 9.54 -5.87
CA GLY A 151 -11.96 9.88 -7.31
C GLY A 151 -12.10 8.66 -8.20
N ASP A 152 -11.74 8.79 -9.48
CA ASP A 152 -12.03 7.78 -10.50
C ASP A 152 -10.83 6.86 -10.83
N ASN A 153 -9.62 7.28 -10.49
CA ASN A 153 -8.40 6.52 -10.77
C ASN A 153 -7.96 5.69 -9.57
N LEU A 154 -7.69 4.42 -9.80
CA LEU A 154 -7.22 3.48 -8.78
C LEU A 154 -5.78 3.81 -8.31
N CYS A 155 -4.96 4.42 -9.15
CA CYS A 155 -3.62 4.86 -8.79
C CYS A 155 -3.50 6.38 -8.74
N LYS A 156 -2.86 6.91 -7.69
CA LYS A 156 -2.56 8.34 -7.50
C LYS A 156 -1.14 8.57 -7.02
N THR A 157 -0.67 9.81 -7.16
CA THR A 157 0.57 10.20 -6.47
C THR A 157 0.29 10.34 -4.97
N VAL A 158 1.34 10.16 -4.16
CA VAL A 158 1.25 10.36 -2.70
C VAL A 158 0.71 11.75 -2.36
N ASP A 159 1.25 12.79 -3.04
CA ASP A 159 0.83 14.18 -2.82
C ASP A 159 -0.64 14.42 -3.21
N SER A 160 -1.13 13.80 -4.29
CA SER A 160 -2.53 13.95 -4.73
C SER A 160 -3.56 13.18 -3.89
N PHE A 161 -3.09 12.25 -3.06
CA PHE A 161 -3.92 11.50 -2.12
C PHE A 161 -3.85 12.08 -0.70
N GLN A 162 -3.08 13.13 -0.47
CA GLN A 162 -2.97 13.77 0.85
C GLN A 162 -4.35 14.16 1.40
N GLY A 163 -4.63 13.76 2.65
CA GLY A 163 -5.95 13.92 3.27
C GLY A 163 -6.97 12.83 2.91
N GLY A 164 -6.64 11.94 1.98
CA GLY A 164 -7.46 10.77 1.66
C GLY A 164 -7.38 9.67 2.72
N GLU A 165 -8.34 8.75 2.68
CA GLU A 165 -8.39 7.58 3.55
C GLU A 165 -8.76 6.34 2.74
N ALA A 166 -8.04 5.25 3.01
CA ALA A 166 -8.31 3.93 2.43
C ALA A 166 -8.11 2.84 3.48
N ASP A 167 -8.88 1.76 3.35
CA ASP A 167 -8.75 0.58 4.21
C ASP A 167 -7.53 -0.25 3.80
N LEU A 168 -7.19 -0.25 2.50
CA LEU A 168 -6.03 -0.89 1.93
C LEU A 168 -5.30 0.06 1.00
N ILE A 169 -4.00 0.21 1.23
CA ILE A 169 -3.09 0.96 0.36
C ILE A 169 -2.00 0.03 -0.16
N ILE A 170 -1.80 0.02 -1.47
CA ILE A 170 -0.65 -0.63 -2.12
C ILE A 170 0.31 0.46 -2.55
N LEU A 171 1.57 0.36 -2.12
CA LEU A 171 2.62 1.33 -2.44
C LEU A 171 3.53 0.78 -3.53
N SER A 172 3.68 1.53 -4.62
CA SER A 172 4.64 1.30 -5.69
C SER A 172 5.82 2.25 -5.52
N LEU A 173 6.95 1.74 -5.05
CA LEU A 173 8.12 2.56 -4.70
C LEU A 173 9.01 2.84 -5.90
N VAL A 174 8.95 2.00 -6.92
CA VAL A 174 9.65 2.12 -8.21
C VAL A 174 11.15 1.89 -8.14
N ARG A 175 11.82 2.39 -7.10
CA ARG A 175 13.28 2.53 -7.03
C ARG A 175 13.99 1.18 -6.98
N HIS A 176 14.56 0.83 -8.12
CA HIS A 176 15.50 -0.29 -8.28
C HIS A 176 16.54 0.08 -9.32
N ASN A 177 17.71 0.51 -8.88
CA ASN A 177 18.77 1.01 -9.75
C ASN A 177 20.16 0.75 -9.15
N THR A 178 21.20 0.97 -9.96
CA THR A 178 22.59 0.77 -9.59
C THR A 178 23.33 2.06 -9.25
N HIS A 179 22.62 3.16 -8.99
CA HIS A 179 23.23 4.42 -8.67
C HIS A 179 23.98 4.40 -7.34
N THR A 180 25.26 4.76 -7.35
CA THR A 180 26.09 4.83 -6.14
C THR A 180 25.78 6.00 -5.22
N PRO A 181 25.50 7.26 -5.70
CA PRO A 181 25.09 8.33 -4.81
C PRO A 181 23.70 8.06 -4.25
N ILE A 182 23.58 7.97 -2.93
CA ILE A 182 22.32 7.65 -2.23
C ILE A 182 21.17 8.57 -2.62
N ARG A 183 21.43 9.84 -2.86
CA ARG A 183 20.41 10.80 -3.34
C ARG A 183 19.85 10.38 -4.70
N LYS A 184 20.71 9.93 -5.61
CA LYS A 184 20.29 9.49 -6.94
C LYS A 184 19.61 8.11 -6.87
N ALA A 185 20.08 7.23 -5.99
CA ALA A 185 19.51 5.92 -5.80
C ALA A 185 18.10 5.97 -5.23
N LEU A 186 17.85 6.72 -4.16
CA LEU A 186 16.60 6.73 -3.43
C LEU A 186 15.67 7.91 -3.78
N GLY A 187 16.24 9.08 -4.20
CA GLY A 187 15.44 10.23 -4.63
C GLY A 187 14.38 10.65 -3.62
N PHE A 188 13.12 10.58 -4.00
CA PHE A 188 11.95 10.89 -3.16
C PHE A 188 11.95 10.16 -1.81
N LEU A 189 12.40 8.92 -1.77
CA LEU A 189 12.38 8.08 -0.56
C LEU A 189 13.32 8.60 0.56
N LEU A 190 14.19 9.55 0.27
CA LEU A 190 15.03 10.22 1.29
C LEU A 190 14.31 11.36 2.01
N ASP A 191 13.17 11.83 1.49
CA ASP A 191 12.40 12.89 2.15
C ASP A 191 11.57 12.31 3.28
N ALA A 192 12.04 12.47 4.52
CA ALA A 192 11.38 11.93 5.71
C ALA A 192 9.93 12.43 5.88
N ARG A 193 9.62 13.66 5.48
CA ARG A 193 8.26 14.21 5.59
C ARG A 193 7.32 13.51 4.62
N ARG A 194 7.75 13.34 3.38
CA ARG A 194 6.98 12.63 2.35
C ARG A 194 6.82 11.15 2.66
N MET A 195 7.88 10.52 3.19
CA MET A 195 7.82 9.14 3.66
C MET A 195 6.82 8.99 4.82
N ASN A 196 6.80 9.93 5.76
CA ASN A 196 5.80 9.92 6.83
C ASN A 196 4.37 10.03 6.28
N VAL A 197 4.11 10.96 5.36
CA VAL A 197 2.79 11.10 4.71
C VAL A 197 2.40 9.83 3.96
N MET A 198 3.35 9.23 3.24
CA MET A 198 3.10 8.02 2.45
C MET A 198 2.77 6.81 3.34
N LEU A 199 3.41 6.70 4.50
CA LEU A 199 3.26 5.55 5.40
C LEU A 199 2.15 5.75 6.45
N SER A 200 1.76 6.98 6.79
CA SER A 200 0.70 7.27 7.77
C SER A 200 -0.69 7.26 7.16
#